data_df97e8cb447ba3f700c787dda45ec682
#
_entry.id   df97e8cb447ba3f700c787dda45ec682
#
_cell.length_a   1.000
_cell.length_b   1.000
_cell.length_c   1.000
_cell.angle_alpha   90.00
_cell.angle_beta   90.00
_cell.angle_gamma   90.00
#
_symmetry.space_group_name_H-M   'P 1'
#
loop_
_entity.id
_entity.type
_entity.pdbx_description
1 polymer ?
#
loop_
_entity_poly.entity_id
_entity_poly.type
_entity_poly.pdbx_seq_one_letter_code
_entity_poly.pdbx_strand_id
1 'polypeptide(L)'
;DKLDAADVVPENDPFGDRQASAPVDVFYIHPTTYRDAAFWNQPLDDAKTNDWTDESVVARQAAIFNACCRVYAPRYRQTASAGVYAPPAMKGLQSYEFAWGDVRTAFLHYMKFWNKGRPFILVGHSQGASHIERWLAEFGRDRKLAKLLVAAYPIGIGYTDGQLARLPGA
;
A
#
# COMPACT_ATOMS: atom_id res chain seq x y z
N ASP A 1 14.31 -12.19 8.37
CA ASP A 1 13.93 -12.18 6.97
C ASP A 1 14.65 -11.05 6.26
N LYS A 2 15.34 -11.34 5.15
CA LYS A 2 16.10 -10.32 4.38
C LYS A 2 15.22 -9.25 3.71
N LEU A 3 13.94 -9.24 4.00
CA LEU A 3 12.93 -8.43 3.32
C LEU A 3 12.26 -7.38 4.20
N ASP A 4 12.77 -7.11 5.38
CA ASP A 4 12.20 -6.04 6.17
C ASP A 4 12.86 -4.69 5.81
N ALA A 5 12.52 -4.21 4.61
CA ALA A 5 12.98 -2.91 4.14
C ALA A 5 12.45 -1.75 5.01
N ALA A 6 11.44 -2.01 5.86
CA ALA A 6 10.92 -1.05 6.81
C ALA A 6 11.74 -0.98 8.11
N ASP A 7 12.68 -1.88 8.35
CA ASP A 7 13.59 -1.84 9.51
C ASP A 7 14.66 -0.72 9.40
N VAL A 8 14.69 0.01 8.30
CA VAL A 8 15.61 1.12 8.12
C VAL A 8 15.31 2.24 9.13
N VAL A 9 16.28 2.50 9.99
CA VAL A 9 16.23 3.62 10.95
C VAL A 9 17.14 4.72 10.41
N PRO A 10 16.62 5.94 10.16
CA PRO A 10 17.45 7.07 9.76
C PRO A 10 18.52 7.37 10.78
N GLU A 11 19.69 7.79 10.32
CA GLU A 11 20.75 8.28 11.20
C GLU A 11 20.21 9.44 12.06
N ASN A 12 20.42 9.37 13.37
CA ASN A 12 19.89 10.34 14.34
C ASN A 12 18.37 10.32 14.57
N ASP A 13 17.66 9.26 14.19
CA ASP A 13 16.26 9.12 14.59
C ASP A 13 16.15 8.91 16.11
N PRO A 14 15.48 9.82 16.85
CA PRO A 14 15.35 9.71 18.31
C PRO A 14 14.43 8.57 18.75
N PHE A 15 13.66 7.98 17.85
CA PHE A 15 12.63 6.99 18.19
C PHE A 15 13.07 5.54 17.92
N GLY A 16 13.93 5.34 16.93
CA GLY A 16 14.38 4.00 16.52
C GLY A 16 13.27 3.10 16.01
N ASP A 17 13.59 1.84 15.73
CA ASP A 17 12.60 0.84 15.35
C ASP A 17 11.89 0.26 16.58
N ARG A 18 10.56 0.34 16.60
CA ARG A 18 9.69 -0.18 17.67
C ARG A 18 8.63 -1.14 17.15
N GLN A 19 8.73 -1.60 15.93
CA GLN A 19 7.72 -2.46 15.29
C GLN A 19 7.35 -3.67 16.14
N ALA A 20 8.32 -4.34 16.76
CA ALA A 20 8.09 -5.55 17.56
C ALA A 20 7.08 -5.35 18.71
N SER A 21 7.04 -4.14 19.31
CA SER A 21 6.16 -3.80 20.45
C SER A 21 5.02 -2.86 20.08
N ALA A 22 4.95 -2.41 18.83
CA ALA A 22 3.97 -1.41 18.41
C ALA A 22 2.51 -1.92 18.58
N PRO A 23 1.62 -1.09 19.12
CA PRO A 23 0.21 -1.46 19.30
C PRO A 23 -0.65 -1.24 18.06
N VAL A 24 -0.14 -0.54 17.05
CA VAL A 24 -0.83 -0.19 15.80
C VAL A 24 -0.09 -0.81 14.62
N ASP A 25 -0.83 -1.21 13.60
CA ASP A 25 -0.27 -1.69 12.34
C ASP A 25 -0.34 -0.60 11.27
N VAL A 26 0.58 -0.64 10.31
CA VAL A 26 0.46 0.07 9.03
C VAL A 26 0.39 -0.97 7.91
N PHE A 27 -0.64 -0.89 7.09
CA PHE A 27 -0.72 -1.60 5.84
C PHE A 27 -0.35 -0.63 4.72
N TYR A 28 0.87 -0.79 4.19
CA TYR A 28 1.45 0.12 3.20
C TYR A 28 1.33 -0.47 1.79
N ILE A 29 0.83 0.32 0.85
CA ILE A 29 0.71 -0.04 -0.57
C ILE A 29 1.65 0.87 -1.38
N HIS A 30 2.69 0.29 -1.95
CA HIS A 30 3.74 1.03 -2.64
C HIS A 30 3.27 1.64 -3.99
N PRO A 31 3.91 2.71 -4.48
CA PRO A 31 3.63 3.29 -5.79
C PRO A 31 4.14 2.41 -6.93
N THR A 32 3.88 2.85 -8.17
CA THR A 32 4.44 2.22 -9.38
C THR A 32 5.95 2.35 -9.41
N THR A 33 6.64 1.22 -9.41
CA THR A 33 8.10 1.10 -9.56
C THR A 33 8.49 0.30 -10.80
N TYR A 34 7.57 -0.49 -11.34
CA TYR A 34 7.78 -1.29 -12.55
C TYR A 34 7.69 -0.41 -13.81
N ARG A 35 8.79 -0.30 -14.54
CA ARG A 35 8.95 0.57 -15.73
C ARG A 35 9.13 -0.19 -17.03
N ASP A 36 9.24 -1.52 -16.96
CA ASP A 36 9.37 -2.33 -18.17
C ASP A 36 8.04 -2.28 -18.97
N ALA A 37 8.17 -2.21 -20.29
CA ALA A 37 7.03 -2.20 -21.20
C ALA A 37 6.60 -3.61 -21.67
N ALA A 38 7.30 -4.65 -21.24
CA ALA A 38 7.02 -6.02 -21.66
C ALA A 38 5.66 -6.53 -21.19
N PHE A 39 5.22 -6.08 -19.99
CA PHE A 39 3.97 -6.51 -19.41
C PHE A 39 3.17 -5.33 -18.85
N TRP A 40 1.85 -5.46 -18.84
CA TRP A 40 0.95 -4.50 -18.19
C TRP A 40 1.04 -4.52 -16.66
N ASN A 41 1.41 -5.66 -16.10
CA ASN A 41 1.62 -5.84 -14.66
C ASN A 41 2.98 -6.48 -14.41
N GLN A 42 3.62 -6.07 -13.33
CA GLN A 42 4.90 -6.64 -12.89
C GLN A 42 4.75 -8.14 -12.56
N PRO A 43 5.61 -9.02 -13.06
CA PRO A 43 5.73 -10.38 -12.53
C PRO A 43 6.17 -10.35 -11.05
N LEU A 44 5.57 -11.20 -10.20
CA LEU A 44 5.93 -11.24 -8.76
C LEU A 44 7.38 -11.68 -8.51
N ASP A 45 7.96 -12.43 -9.43
CA ASP A 45 9.33 -12.95 -9.39
C ASP A 45 10.36 -12.05 -10.08
N ASP A 46 9.97 -10.84 -10.51
CA ASP A 46 10.90 -9.83 -11.00
C ASP A 46 11.76 -9.28 -9.85
N ALA A 47 12.85 -9.98 -9.57
CA ALA A 47 13.77 -9.68 -8.48
C ALA A 47 14.32 -8.24 -8.59
N LYS A 48 14.67 -7.79 -9.79
CA LYS A 48 15.24 -6.45 -10.01
C LYS A 48 14.28 -5.35 -9.57
N THR A 49 13.01 -5.43 -9.97
CA THR A 49 12.01 -4.43 -9.56
C THR A 49 11.66 -4.58 -8.08
N ASN A 50 11.63 -5.80 -7.56
CA ASN A 50 11.38 -6.05 -6.14
C ASN A 50 12.46 -5.42 -5.26
N ASP A 51 13.73 -5.67 -5.56
CA ASP A 51 14.86 -5.09 -4.82
C ASP A 51 14.83 -3.56 -4.89
N TRP A 52 14.59 -3.01 -6.08
CA TRP A 52 14.43 -1.56 -6.24
C TRP A 52 13.26 -1.00 -5.42
N THR A 53 12.12 -1.70 -5.37
CA THR A 53 10.96 -1.28 -4.59
C THR A 53 11.29 -1.27 -3.10
N ASP A 54 11.93 -2.31 -2.61
CA ASP A 54 12.31 -2.43 -1.21
C ASP A 54 13.29 -1.32 -0.81
N GLU A 55 14.37 -1.13 -1.56
CA GLU A 55 15.43 -0.16 -1.26
C GLU A 55 15.01 1.31 -1.46
N SER A 56 14.13 1.57 -2.41
CA SER A 56 13.75 2.94 -2.76
C SER A 56 12.49 3.43 -2.06
N VAL A 57 11.38 2.72 -2.16
CA VAL A 57 10.09 3.23 -1.67
C VAL A 57 9.68 2.63 -0.32
N VAL A 58 9.87 1.34 -0.10
CA VAL A 58 9.53 0.75 1.21
C VAL A 58 10.47 1.31 2.28
N ALA A 59 11.76 1.26 2.05
CA ALA A 59 12.77 1.79 2.97
C ALA A 59 12.65 3.31 3.25
N ARG A 60 12.05 4.09 2.35
CA ARG A 60 11.96 5.55 2.51
C ARG A 60 10.56 6.05 2.87
N GLN A 61 9.52 5.33 2.47
CA GLN A 61 8.14 5.77 2.67
C GLN A 61 7.41 4.98 3.75
N ALA A 62 7.67 3.68 3.85
CA ALA A 62 7.05 2.85 4.87
C ALA A 62 7.83 2.89 6.20
N ALA A 63 9.16 2.97 6.15
CA ALA A 63 10.00 3.00 7.34
C ALA A 63 9.75 4.20 8.27
N ILE A 64 9.16 5.28 7.80
CA ILE A 64 8.77 6.42 8.65
C ILE A 64 7.76 6.03 9.74
N PHE A 65 7.10 4.89 9.61
CA PHE A 65 6.14 4.36 10.58
C PHE A 65 6.75 3.35 11.56
N ASN A 66 8.01 2.94 11.40
CA ASN A 66 8.62 1.88 12.22
C ASN A 66 8.75 2.25 13.70
N ALA A 67 8.80 3.55 14.01
CA ALA A 67 8.84 4.05 15.39
C ALA A 67 7.52 3.90 16.15
N CYS A 68 6.39 3.78 15.46
CA CYS A 68 5.05 3.74 16.07
C CYS A 68 4.25 2.48 15.74
N CYS A 69 4.57 1.82 14.66
CA CYS A 69 3.66 0.87 14.04
C CYS A 69 4.40 -0.36 13.52
N ARG A 70 3.69 -1.49 13.43
CA ARG A 70 4.17 -2.67 12.68
C ARG A 70 3.84 -2.47 11.22
N VAL A 71 4.84 -2.50 10.37
CA VAL A 71 4.69 -2.22 8.94
C VAL A 71 4.47 -3.51 8.16
N TYR A 72 3.42 -3.53 7.36
CA TYR A 72 3.08 -4.61 6.43
C TYR A 72 3.01 -4.03 5.02
N ALA A 73 3.98 -4.34 4.19
CA ALA A 73 4.13 -3.82 2.83
C ALA A 73 4.12 -4.98 1.82
N PRO A 74 2.94 -5.44 1.37
CA PRO A 74 2.87 -6.57 0.46
C PRO A 74 3.43 -6.22 -0.91
N ARG A 75 4.11 -7.16 -1.55
CA ARG A 75 4.34 -7.13 -2.98
C ARG A 75 3.05 -7.49 -3.71
N TYR A 76 2.79 -6.83 -4.81
CA TYR A 76 1.64 -7.07 -5.66
C TYR A 76 2.04 -6.87 -7.13
N ARG A 77 1.32 -7.48 -8.05
CA ARG A 77 1.55 -7.30 -9.49
C ARG A 77 1.08 -5.91 -9.93
N GLN A 78 1.84 -4.92 -9.54
CA GLN A 78 1.56 -3.52 -9.83
C GLN A 78 1.35 -3.26 -11.32
N THR A 79 0.49 -2.31 -11.65
CA THR A 79 0.35 -1.78 -13.01
C THR A 79 1.65 -1.11 -13.42
N ALA A 80 2.16 -1.47 -14.59
CA ALA A 80 3.35 -0.85 -15.17
C ALA A 80 3.14 0.65 -15.43
N SER A 81 4.23 1.43 -15.46
CA SER A 81 4.16 2.87 -15.76
C SER A 81 3.39 3.16 -17.06
N ALA A 82 3.57 2.36 -18.09
CA ALA A 82 2.81 2.48 -19.34
C ALA A 82 1.30 2.32 -19.15
N GLY A 83 0.87 1.43 -18.23
CA GLY A 83 -0.55 1.22 -17.91
C GLY A 83 -1.15 2.35 -17.09
N VAL A 84 -0.36 2.99 -16.22
CA VAL A 84 -0.79 4.15 -15.42
C VAL A 84 -1.19 5.33 -16.30
N TYR A 85 -0.43 5.55 -17.36
CA TYR A 85 -0.65 6.68 -18.29
C TYR A 85 -1.41 6.28 -19.55
N ALA A 86 -1.86 5.03 -19.65
CA ALA A 86 -2.60 4.56 -20.83
C ALA A 86 -3.98 5.22 -20.93
N PRO A 87 -4.41 5.58 -22.15
CA PRO A 87 -5.78 6.03 -22.38
C PRO A 87 -6.80 4.96 -21.91
N PRO A 88 -8.02 5.37 -21.51
CA PRO A 88 -9.06 4.44 -21.03
C PRO A 88 -9.41 3.31 -22.02
N ALA A 89 -9.23 3.54 -23.33
CA ALA A 89 -9.45 2.53 -24.37
C ALA A 89 -8.40 1.41 -24.38
N MET A 90 -7.28 1.59 -23.72
CA MET A 90 -6.23 0.58 -23.57
C MET A 90 -6.43 -0.23 -22.28
N LYS A 91 -5.71 -1.34 -22.14
CA LYS A 91 -5.84 -2.28 -21.00
C LYS A 91 -5.41 -1.74 -19.63
N GLY A 92 -5.13 -0.44 -19.49
CA GLY A 92 -4.71 0.17 -18.24
C GLY A 92 -5.68 -0.08 -17.08
N LEU A 93 -6.98 0.10 -17.30
CA LEU A 93 -7.99 -0.19 -16.27
C LEU A 93 -8.01 -1.67 -15.85
N GLN A 94 -7.87 -2.59 -16.80
CA GLN A 94 -7.80 -4.03 -16.49
C GLN A 94 -6.56 -4.37 -15.67
N SER A 95 -5.44 -3.72 -15.96
CA SER A 95 -4.20 -3.85 -15.20
C SER A 95 -4.36 -3.39 -13.75
N TYR A 96 -5.07 -2.26 -13.53
CA TYR A 96 -5.40 -1.80 -12.18
C TYR A 96 -6.33 -2.74 -11.43
N GLU A 97 -7.34 -3.29 -12.10
CA GLU A 97 -8.25 -4.29 -11.51
C GLU A 97 -7.48 -5.55 -11.08
N PHE A 98 -6.54 -5.98 -11.91
CA PHE A 98 -5.69 -7.13 -11.61
C PHE A 98 -4.79 -6.86 -10.40
N ALA A 99 -4.12 -5.69 -10.38
CA ALA A 99 -3.31 -5.26 -9.26
C ALA A 99 -4.12 -5.13 -7.96
N TRP A 100 -5.35 -4.60 -8.05
CA TRP A 100 -6.28 -4.54 -6.91
C TRP A 100 -6.59 -5.93 -6.35
N GLY A 101 -6.80 -6.93 -7.20
CA GLY A 101 -7.03 -8.31 -6.78
C GLY A 101 -5.92 -8.84 -5.86
N ASP A 102 -4.67 -8.53 -6.16
CA ASP A 102 -3.52 -8.91 -5.33
C ASP A 102 -3.50 -8.14 -3.99
N VAL A 103 -3.66 -6.80 -4.04
CA VAL A 103 -3.70 -5.95 -2.84
C VAL A 103 -4.84 -6.39 -1.91
N ARG A 104 -6.01 -6.64 -2.46
CA ARG A 104 -7.19 -7.12 -1.72
C ARG A 104 -6.90 -8.46 -1.04
N THR A 105 -6.30 -9.39 -1.77
CA THR A 105 -5.94 -10.72 -1.24
C THR A 105 -4.91 -10.60 -0.12
N ALA A 106 -3.89 -9.77 -0.31
CA ALA A 106 -2.87 -9.51 0.70
C ALA A 106 -3.47 -8.86 1.95
N PHE A 107 -4.38 -7.89 1.81
CA PHE A 107 -5.07 -7.28 2.94
C PHE A 107 -5.92 -8.29 3.73
N LEU A 108 -6.69 -9.12 3.05
CA LEU A 108 -7.50 -10.14 3.71
C LEU A 108 -6.63 -11.18 4.43
N HIS A 109 -5.49 -11.57 3.82
CA HIS A 109 -4.51 -12.44 4.45
C HIS A 109 -3.89 -11.80 5.69
N TYR A 110 -3.49 -10.53 5.59
CA TYR A 110 -2.99 -9.75 6.73
C TYR A 110 -4.01 -9.72 7.87
N MET A 111 -5.26 -9.37 7.60
CA MET A 111 -6.32 -9.35 8.61
C MET A 111 -6.53 -10.70 9.30
N LYS A 112 -6.46 -11.78 8.51
CA LYS A 112 -6.71 -13.13 9.01
C LYS A 112 -5.57 -13.67 9.89
N PHE A 113 -4.31 -13.41 9.52
CA PHE A 113 -3.17 -14.10 10.13
C PHE A 113 -2.26 -13.18 10.96
N TRP A 114 -2.22 -11.89 10.67
CA TRP A 114 -1.21 -10.98 11.21
C TRP A 114 -1.77 -9.85 12.07
N ASN A 115 -2.89 -9.25 11.72
CA ASN A 115 -3.45 -8.10 12.44
C ASN A 115 -3.86 -8.42 13.88
N LYS A 116 -4.45 -9.58 14.14
CA LYS A 116 -4.86 -10.03 15.49
C LYS A 116 -5.73 -9.02 16.25
N GLY A 117 -6.56 -8.28 15.54
CA GLY A 117 -7.48 -7.29 16.12
C GLY A 117 -6.82 -5.97 16.51
N ARG A 118 -5.60 -5.68 16.11
CA ARG A 118 -4.96 -4.38 16.36
C ARG A 118 -5.57 -3.29 15.48
N PRO A 119 -5.62 -2.04 15.96
CA PRO A 119 -5.89 -0.89 15.11
C PRO A 119 -4.88 -0.81 13.97
N PHE A 120 -5.30 -0.30 12.81
CA PHE A 120 -4.40 -0.16 11.67
C PHE A 120 -4.58 1.16 10.91
N ILE A 121 -3.53 1.55 10.23
CA ILE A 121 -3.48 2.69 9.32
C ILE A 121 -3.28 2.15 7.90
N LEU A 122 -4.03 2.71 6.94
CA LEU A 122 -3.80 2.46 5.52
C LEU A 122 -2.92 3.58 4.95
N VAL A 123 -1.83 3.22 4.32
CA VAL A 123 -0.92 4.18 3.69
C VAL A 123 -0.66 3.74 2.26
N GLY A 124 -0.79 4.63 1.30
CA GLY A 124 -0.48 4.35 -0.09
C GLY A 124 -0.07 5.60 -0.85
N HIS A 125 0.88 5.44 -1.76
CA HIS A 125 1.35 6.52 -2.60
C HIS A 125 1.05 6.24 -4.07
N SER A 126 0.61 7.24 -4.82
CA SER A 126 0.33 7.15 -6.27
C SER A 126 -0.62 5.98 -6.58
N GLN A 127 -0.17 4.93 -7.31
CA GLN A 127 -0.98 3.73 -7.54
C GLN A 127 -1.49 3.10 -6.22
N GLY A 128 -0.67 3.08 -5.17
CA GLY A 128 -1.09 2.62 -3.85
C GLY A 128 -2.22 3.46 -3.27
N ALA A 129 -2.24 4.77 -3.51
CA ALA A 129 -3.33 5.64 -3.08
C ALA A 129 -4.65 5.32 -3.81
N SER A 130 -4.59 5.00 -5.11
CA SER A 130 -5.77 4.54 -5.86
C SER A 130 -6.32 3.22 -5.32
N HIS A 131 -5.46 2.34 -4.82
CA HIS A 131 -5.89 1.10 -4.16
C HIS A 131 -6.51 1.35 -2.78
N ILE A 132 -6.07 2.39 -2.04
CA ILE A 132 -6.76 2.80 -0.80
C ILE A 132 -8.17 3.32 -1.11
N GLU A 133 -8.36 4.09 -2.16
CA GLU A 133 -9.69 4.53 -2.59
C GLU A 133 -10.61 3.32 -2.86
N ARG A 134 -10.09 2.31 -3.56
CA ARG A 134 -10.80 1.05 -3.79
C ARG A 134 -11.11 0.33 -2.49
N TRP A 135 -10.16 0.28 -1.56
CA TRP A 135 -10.36 -0.31 -0.24
C TRP A 135 -11.49 0.39 0.52
N LEU A 136 -11.48 1.71 0.55
CA LEU A 136 -12.52 2.50 1.22
C LEU A 136 -13.90 2.27 0.59
N ALA A 137 -13.97 2.17 -0.73
CA ALA A 137 -15.22 1.88 -1.45
C ALA A 137 -15.78 0.49 -1.12
N GLU A 138 -14.92 -0.54 -1.02
CA GLU A 138 -15.31 -1.93 -0.77
C GLU A 138 -15.53 -2.22 0.71
N PHE A 139 -14.62 -1.79 1.58
CA PHE A 139 -14.57 -2.19 2.99
C PHE A 139 -14.91 -1.07 3.97
N GLY A 140 -14.95 0.19 3.55
CA GLY A 140 -15.11 1.33 4.46
C GLY A 140 -16.44 1.35 5.21
N ARG A 141 -17.43 0.59 4.75
CA ARG A 141 -18.72 0.41 5.43
C ARG A 141 -18.82 -0.85 6.31
N ASP A 142 -17.79 -1.69 6.31
CA ASP A 142 -17.72 -2.83 7.22
C ASP A 142 -17.46 -2.32 8.64
N ARG A 143 -18.46 -2.53 9.53
CA ARG A 143 -18.40 -2.02 10.90
C ARG A 143 -17.23 -2.57 11.73
N LYS A 144 -16.75 -3.78 11.43
CA LYS A 144 -15.62 -4.39 12.14
C LYS A 144 -14.32 -3.74 11.69
N LEU A 145 -14.12 -3.59 10.38
CA LEU A 145 -12.94 -2.94 9.83
C LEU A 145 -12.90 -1.44 10.16
N ALA A 146 -14.04 -0.74 10.06
CA ALA A 146 -14.13 0.67 10.41
C ALA A 146 -13.75 0.97 11.87
N LYS A 147 -14.02 0.05 12.80
CA LYS A 147 -13.59 0.19 14.21
C LYS A 147 -12.08 0.05 14.40
N LEU A 148 -11.40 -0.65 13.53
CA LEU A 148 -9.95 -0.88 13.59
C LEU A 148 -9.17 0.13 12.74
N LEU A 149 -9.79 0.73 11.74
CA LEU A 149 -9.16 1.73 10.89
C LEU A 149 -8.99 3.04 11.66
N VAL A 150 -7.73 3.41 11.91
CA VAL A 150 -7.37 4.67 12.59
C VAL A 150 -7.35 5.83 11.61
N ALA A 151 -6.73 5.64 10.45
CA ALA A 151 -6.59 6.65 9.41
C ALA A 151 -6.28 6.00 8.05
N ALA A 152 -6.56 6.73 6.97
CA ALA A 152 -6.14 6.39 5.63
C ALA A 152 -5.39 7.57 5.00
N TYR A 153 -4.20 7.31 4.48
CA TYR A 153 -3.33 8.30 3.84
C TYR A 153 -3.13 7.95 2.35
N PRO A 154 -4.09 8.30 1.47
CA PRO A 154 -3.92 8.19 0.03
C PRO A 154 -3.10 9.38 -0.49
N ILE A 155 -1.80 9.19 -0.70
CA ILE A 155 -0.84 10.25 -1.00
C ILE A 155 -0.55 10.29 -2.50
N GLY A 156 -0.44 11.50 -3.07
CA GLY A 156 0.01 11.71 -4.44
C GLY A 156 -1.04 11.45 -5.52
N ILE A 157 -2.33 11.51 -5.17
CA ILE A 157 -3.45 11.59 -6.10
C ILE A 157 -4.34 12.77 -5.73
N GLY A 158 -4.98 13.36 -6.73
CA GLY A 158 -5.93 14.45 -6.52
C GLY A 158 -7.35 13.92 -6.30
N TYR A 159 -8.07 14.54 -5.38
CA TYR A 159 -9.49 14.29 -5.15
C TYR A 159 -10.30 15.55 -5.45
N THR A 160 -11.41 15.38 -6.10
CA THR A 160 -12.45 16.41 -6.15
C THR A 160 -13.28 16.36 -4.86
N ASP A 161 -13.92 17.49 -4.50
CA ASP A 161 -14.83 17.56 -3.34
C ASP A 161 -15.92 16.47 -3.40
N GLY A 162 -16.44 16.22 -4.61
CA GLY A 162 -17.44 15.18 -4.82
C GLY A 162 -16.92 13.74 -4.63
N GLN A 163 -15.63 13.49 -4.84
CA GLN A 163 -14.99 12.21 -4.53
C GLN A 163 -14.79 12.08 -3.02
N LEU A 164 -14.26 13.12 -2.36
CA LEU A 164 -14.08 13.14 -0.92
C LEU A 164 -15.40 12.88 -0.18
N ALA A 165 -16.47 13.56 -0.56
CA ALA A 165 -17.79 13.40 0.07
C ALA A 165 -18.37 11.96 -0.03
N ARG A 166 -17.84 11.12 -0.90
CA ARG A 166 -18.27 9.71 -1.04
C ARG A 166 -17.44 8.74 -0.20
N LEU A 167 -16.31 9.18 0.32
CA LEU A 167 -15.45 8.34 1.15
C LEU A 167 -16.08 8.18 2.54
N PRO A 168 -16.11 6.97 3.10
CA PRO A 168 -16.58 6.75 4.46
C PRO A 168 -15.71 7.52 5.46
N GLY A 169 -16.32 8.37 6.28
CA GLY A 169 -15.62 9.12 7.33
C GLY A 169 -14.92 10.40 6.87
N ALA A 170 -15.21 10.86 5.65
CA ALA A 170 -14.79 12.19 5.19
C ALA A 170 -15.68 13.30 5.75
#